data_6a846f806aafc7d4e709afef83b46f0a
#
_entry.id   6a846f806aafc7d4e709afef83b46f0a
#
_cell.length_a   1.000
_cell.length_b   1.000
_cell.length_c   1.000
_cell.angle_alpha   90.00
_cell.angle_beta   90.00
_cell.angle_gamma   90.00
#
_symmetry.space_group_name_H-M   'P 1'
#
loop_
_entity.id
_entity.type
_entity.pdbx_description
1 polymer ?
#
loop_
_entity_poly.entity_id
_entity_poly.type
_entity_poly.pdbx_seq_one_letter_code
_entity_poly.pdbx_strand_id
1 'polypeptide(L)'
;MASTGTKNKDYSDVLYVEELIAADTISTVPPVTMDAFRDHGRVRPSLEQNFDEARQTMAALDRCGISIDEVTAKLIEDGVQLFADSFDKLLGAVARKRAAHLDGKLDSQTC
;
A
#
# COMPACT_ATOMS: atom_id res chain seq x y z
N MET A 1 -3.26 -0.31 12.75
CA MET A 1 -2.47 -0.84 11.61
C MET A 1 -3.33 -0.81 10.36
N ALA A 2 -2.76 -0.50 9.22
CA ALA A 2 -3.47 -0.43 7.94
C ALA A 2 -2.64 -1.13 6.84
N SER A 3 -3.27 -1.43 5.70
CA SER A 3 -2.62 -2.11 4.56
C SER A 3 -2.03 -3.48 4.90
N THR A 4 -2.76 -4.27 5.68
CA THR A 4 -2.32 -5.59 6.17
C THR A 4 -2.46 -6.74 5.16
N GLY A 5 -2.95 -6.48 3.95
CA GLY A 5 -2.97 -7.46 2.86
C GLY A 5 -1.59 -7.61 2.22
N THR A 6 -1.11 -8.85 2.11
CA THR A 6 0.17 -9.17 1.46
C THR A 6 0.02 -9.13 -0.07
N LYS A 7 0.85 -8.35 -0.75
CA LYS A 7 0.80 -8.19 -2.21
C LYS A 7 1.83 -9.06 -2.95
N ASN A 8 2.96 -9.36 -2.30
CA ASN A 8 3.97 -10.23 -2.85
C ASN A 8 3.55 -11.71 -2.68
N LYS A 9 3.48 -12.44 -3.79
CA LYS A 9 3.06 -13.86 -3.81
C LYS A 9 4.07 -14.83 -3.18
N ASP A 10 5.30 -14.39 -2.97
CA ASP A 10 6.34 -15.19 -2.30
C ASP A 10 6.21 -15.18 -0.77
N TYR A 11 5.34 -14.33 -0.23
CA TYR A 11 5.05 -14.23 1.20
C TYR A 11 3.69 -14.83 1.53
N SER A 12 3.52 -15.27 2.78
CA SER A 12 2.21 -15.69 3.29
C SER A 12 1.19 -14.57 3.11
N ASP A 13 0.00 -14.91 2.63
CA ASP A 13 -1.12 -13.98 2.43
C ASP A 13 -1.69 -13.40 3.72
N VAL A 14 -1.35 -14.01 4.87
CA VAL A 14 -1.72 -13.55 6.22
C VAL A 14 -0.55 -12.95 7.02
N LEU A 15 0.64 -12.81 6.41
CA LEU A 15 1.87 -12.40 7.08
C LEU A 15 1.70 -11.16 7.97
N TYR A 16 1.18 -10.07 7.41
CA TYR A 16 1.08 -8.81 8.15
C TYR A 16 0.01 -8.82 9.23
N VAL A 17 -1.01 -9.66 9.10
CA VAL A 17 -2.00 -9.84 10.17
C VAL A 17 -1.39 -10.61 11.32
N GLU A 18 -0.71 -11.73 11.04
CA GLU A 18 -0.09 -12.58 12.06
C GLU A 18 1.01 -11.87 12.86
N GLU A 19 1.80 -11.02 12.19
CA GLU A 19 2.96 -10.35 12.84
C GLU A 19 2.57 -9.06 13.59
N LEU A 20 1.33 -8.60 13.49
CA LEU A 20 0.89 -7.34 14.08
C LEU A 20 -0.18 -7.52 15.18
N ILE A 21 -0.24 -8.68 15.81
CA ILE A 21 -1.20 -8.98 16.88
C ILE A 21 -0.61 -8.57 18.23
N ALA A 22 -1.29 -7.65 18.92
CA ALA A 22 -0.97 -7.20 20.27
C ALA A 22 -2.22 -6.71 20.99
N ALA A 23 -2.13 -6.53 22.32
CA ALA A 23 -3.15 -5.83 23.11
C ALA A 23 -3.28 -4.38 22.62
N ASP A 24 -4.45 -3.80 22.77
CA ASP A 24 -4.76 -2.40 22.44
C ASP A 24 -4.40 -2.00 20.98
N THR A 25 -4.36 -2.96 20.07
CA THR A 25 -4.02 -2.77 18.66
C THR A 25 -5.24 -3.05 17.77
N ILE A 26 -5.55 -2.12 16.86
CA ILE A 26 -6.59 -2.28 15.85
C ILE A 26 -5.92 -2.41 14.48
N SER A 27 -6.29 -3.46 13.74
CA SER A 27 -5.87 -3.69 12.36
C SER A 27 -7.06 -3.62 11.41
N THR A 28 -6.92 -2.88 10.30
CA THR A 28 -7.87 -2.94 9.19
C THR A 28 -7.43 -4.06 8.24
N VAL A 29 -8.33 -4.97 7.94
CA VAL A 29 -8.02 -6.18 7.17
C VAL A 29 -8.89 -6.22 5.92
N PRO A 30 -8.32 -6.40 4.72
CA PRO A 30 -9.10 -6.62 3.51
C PRO A 30 -9.96 -7.89 3.60
N PRO A 31 -11.16 -7.96 2.97
CA PRO A 31 -12.02 -9.14 3.04
C PRO A 31 -11.31 -10.45 2.66
N VAL A 32 -10.57 -10.44 1.56
CA VAL A 32 -9.78 -11.62 1.11
C VAL A 32 -8.77 -12.08 2.16
N THR A 33 -8.04 -11.15 2.79
CA THR A 33 -7.09 -11.47 3.85
C THR A 33 -7.79 -11.96 5.11
N MET A 34 -8.98 -11.45 5.42
CA MET A 34 -9.79 -11.92 6.53
C MET A 34 -10.24 -13.38 6.33
N ASP A 35 -10.66 -13.73 5.12
CA ASP A 35 -11.06 -15.09 4.78
C ASP A 35 -9.87 -16.05 4.87
N ALA A 36 -8.72 -15.67 4.33
CA ALA A 36 -7.47 -16.42 4.45
C ALA A 36 -7.05 -16.61 5.92
N PHE A 37 -7.16 -15.56 6.73
CA PHE A 37 -6.83 -15.64 8.15
C PHE A 37 -7.78 -16.56 8.94
N ARG A 38 -9.07 -16.61 8.60
CA ARG A 38 -10.03 -17.54 9.18
C ARG A 38 -9.76 -19.00 8.82
N ASP A 39 -9.22 -19.23 7.62
CA ASP A 39 -8.91 -20.57 7.11
C ASP A 39 -7.63 -21.14 7.72
N HIS A 40 -6.53 -20.37 7.68
CA HIS A 40 -5.22 -20.88 8.06
C HIS A 40 -4.36 -19.93 8.93
N GLY A 41 -4.88 -18.77 9.32
CA GLY A 41 -4.17 -17.82 10.16
C GLY A 41 -3.94 -18.31 11.59
N ARG A 42 -2.87 -17.85 12.22
CA ARG A 42 -2.47 -18.20 13.58
C ARG A 42 -2.54 -16.99 14.50
N VAL A 43 -3.29 -17.11 15.57
CA VAL A 43 -3.39 -16.07 16.59
C VAL A 43 -2.31 -16.26 17.64
N ARG A 44 -1.39 -15.30 17.74
CA ARG A 44 -0.37 -15.21 18.78
C ARG A 44 -0.03 -13.75 19.07
N PRO A 45 0.34 -13.37 20.29
CA PRO A 45 0.82 -12.02 20.58
C PRO A 45 2.22 -11.86 19.94
N SER A 46 2.26 -11.41 18.69
CA SER A 46 3.47 -11.39 17.85
C SER A 46 4.20 -10.06 17.90
N LEU A 47 3.46 -8.95 17.97
CA LEU A 47 4.03 -7.60 17.87
C LEU A 47 5.03 -7.26 18.99
N GLU A 48 4.86 -7.88 20.16
CA GLU A 48 5.71 -7.65 21.33
C GLU A 48 6.86 -8.66 21.46
N GLN A 49 7.01 -9.56 20.49
CA GLN A 49 8.06 -10.59 20.51
C GLN A 49 9.30 -10.11 19.75
N ASN A 50 10.47 -10.65 20.15
CA ASN A 50 11.74 -10.51 19.41
C ASN A 50 12.23 -9.05 19.22
N PHE A 51 11.94 -8.13 20.14
CA PHE A 51 12.40 -6.75 20.04
C PHE A 51 13.93 -6.60 19.91
N ASP A 52 14.69 -7.41 20.60
CA ASP A 52 16.14 -7.35 20.55
C ASP A 52 16.67 -7.80 19.18
N GLU A 53 16.07 -8.83 18.60
CA GLU A 53 16.39 -9.29 17.24
C GLU A 53 16.02 -8.24 16.19
N ALA A 54 14.84 -7.62 16.32
CA ALA A 54 14.41 -6.53 15.45
C ALA A 54 15.38 -5.32 15.54
N ARG A 55 15.82 -4.93 16.74
CA ARG A 55 16.83 -3.87 16.93
C ARG A 55 18.16 -4.23 16.28
N GLN A 56 18.62 -5.46 16.43
CA GLN A 56 19.85 -5.95 15.82
C GLN A 56 19.76 -5.91 14.30
N THR A 57 18.61 -6.26 13.73
CA THR A 57 18.35 -6.20 12.30
C THR A 57 18.43 -4.76 11.79
N MET A 58 17.78 -3.80 12.48
CA MET A 58 17.87 -2.39 12.14
C MET A 58 19.31 -1.86 12.22
N ALA A 59 20.02 -2.21 13.27
CA ALA A 59 21.44 -1.84 13.41
C ALA A 59 22.34 -2.51 12.35
N ALA A 60 21.98 -3.69 11.85
CA ALA A 60 22.69 -4.33 10.77
C ALA A 60 22.48 -3.61 9.43
N LEU A 61 21.27 -3.14 9.15
CA LEU A 61 20.98 -2.31 7.96
C LEU A 61 21.83 -1.04 7.97
N ASP A 62 21.89 -0.34 9.10
CA ASP A 62 22.70 0.87 9.26
C ASP A 62 24.19 0.58 9.00
N ARG A 63 24.73 -0.52 9.55
CA ARG A 63 26.12 -0.95 9.29
C ARG A 63 26.37 -1.30 7.81
N CYS A 64 25.35 -1.71 7.08
CA CYS A 64 25.43 -1.95 5.63
C CYS A 64 25.28 -0.66 4.81
N GLY A 65 25.17 0.49 5.46
CA GLY A 65 24.98 1.78 4.80
C GLY A 65 23.54 2.03 4.30
N ILE A 66 22.56 1.29 4.82
CA ILE A 66 21.15 1.46 4.48
C ILE A 66 20.49 2.30 5.57
N SER A 67 20.22 3.55 5.27
CA SER A 67 19.48 4.46 6.14
C SER A 67 17.97 4.28 5.96
N ILE A 68 17.28 3.82 6.98
CA ILE A 68 15.80 3.68 6.93
C ILE A 68 15.15 5.06 6.82
N ASP A 69 15.71 6.11 7.39
CA ASP A 69 15.19 7.47 7.28
C ASP A 69 15.24 7.96 5.82
N GLU A 70 16.33 7.71 5.11
CA GLU A 70 16.44 8.04 3.68
C GLU A 70 15.47 7.22 2.83
N VAL A 71 15.34 5.93 3.10
CA VAL A 71 14.39 5.05 2.40
C VAL A 71 12.96 5.52 2.62
N THR A 72 12.56 5.84 3.84
CA THR A 72 11.20 6.29 4.14
C THR A 72 10.92 7.68 3.58
N ALA A 73 11.88 8.60 3.61
CA ALA A 73 11.77 9.92 2.97
C ALA A 73 11.56 9.77 1.45
N LYS A 74 12.34 8.91 0.81
CA LYS A 74 12.18 8.61 -0.62
C LYS A 74 10.82 8.00 -0.96
N LEU A 75 10.33 7.09 -0.13
CA LEU A 75 9.00 6.48 -0.32
C LEU A 75 7.87 7.50 -0.22
N ILE A 76 8.00 8.50 0.67
CA ILE A 76 7.02 9.59 0.78
C ILE A 76 7.04 10.45 -0.48
N GLU A 77 8.23 10.88 -0.92
CA GLU A 77 8.39 11.70 -2.13
C GLU A 77 7.81 10.99 -3.37
N ASP A 78 8.20 9.73 -3.60
CA ASP A 78 7.71 8.93 -4.71
C ASP A 78 6.20 8.69 -4.62
N GLY A 79 5.68 8.46 -3.42
CA GLY A 79 4.25 8.27 -3.19
C GLY A 79 3.45 9.51 -3.57
N VAL A 80 3.87 10.70 -3.14
CA VAL A 80 3.24 11.98 -3.50
C VAL A 80 3.26 12.18 -5.01
N GLN A 81 4.41 11.94 -5.66
CA GLN A 81 4.53 12.10 -7.10
C GLN A 81 3.61 11.13 -7.87
N LEU A 82 3.52 9.86 -7.46
CA LEU A 82 2.62 8.88 -8.07
C LEU A 82 1.14 9.29 -7.99
N PHE A 83 0.72 9.89 -6.88
CA PHE A 83 -0.64 10.43 -6.73
C PHE A 83 -0.88 11.63 -7.63
N ALA A 84 0.06 12.58 -7.69
CA ALA A 84 -0.03 13.75 -8.57
C ALA A 84 -0.13 13.32 -10.04
N ASP A 85 0.75 12.44 -10.50
CA ASP A 85 0.77 11.92 -11.87
C ASP A 85 -0.54 11.19 -12.24
N SER A 86 -1.10 10.43 -11.28
CA SER A 86 -2.34 9.70 -11.48
C SER A 86 -3.53 10.66 -11.60
N PHE A 87 -3.54 11.72 -10.81
CA PHE A 87 -4.55 12.78 -10.86
C PHE A 87 -4.49 13.54 -12.19
N ASP A 88 -3.31 13.93 -12.63
CA ASP A 88 -3.11 14.62 -13.92
C ASP A 88 -3.54 13.73 -15.10
N LYS A 89 -3.25 12.43 -15.07
CA LYS A 89 -3.74 11.48 -16.07
C LYS A 89 -5.26 11.41 -16.09
N LEU A 90 -5.91 11.43 -14.92
CA LEU A 90 -7.36 11.44 -14.82
C LEU A 90 -7.95 12.73 -15.41
N LEU A 91 -7.42 13.89 -15.02
CA LEU A 91 -7.86 15.18 -15.57
C LEU A 91 -7.68 15.24 -17.09
N GLY A 92 -6.54 14.77 -17.61
CA GLY A 92 -6.29 14.68 -19.03
C GLY A 92 -7.29 13.76 -19.75
N ALA A 93 -7.66 12.64 -19.15
CA ALA A 93 -8.67 11.75 -19.71
C ALA A 93 -10.06 12.38 -19.76
N VAL A 94 -10.45 13.09 -18.71
CA VAL A 94 -11.72 13.85 -18.65
C VAL A 94 -11.74 14.96 -19.70
N ALA A 95 -10.65 15.73 -19.82
CA ALA A 95 -10.53 16.79 -20.81
C ALA A 95 -10.67 16.28 -22.26
N ARG A 96 -10.00 15.16 -22.58
CA ARG A 96 -10.12 14.50 -23.91
C ARG A 96 -11.55 14.04 -24.20
N LYS A 97 -12.21 13.39 -23.23
CA LYS A 97 -13.60 12.94 -23.40
C LYS A 97 -14.56 14.10 -23.57
N ARG A 98 -14.34 15.20 -22.83
CA ARG A 98 -15.14 16.43 -22.98
C ARG A 98 -14.99 17.05 -24.38
N ALA A 99 -13.75 17.18 -24.88
CA ALA A 99 -13.51 17.70 -26.22
C ALA A 99 -14.20 16.84 -27.28
N ALA A 100 -13.99 15.53 -27.28
CA ALA A 100 -14.62 14.59 -28.21
C ALA A 100 -16.16 14.65 -28.19
N HIS A 101 -16.77 14.87 -27.02
CA HIS A 101 -18.22 14.99 -26.91
C HIS A 101 -18.75 16.32 -27.46
N LEU A 102 -17.99 17.40 -27.33
CA LEU A 102 -18.35 18.71 -27.89
C LEU A 102 -18.19 18.70 -29.42
N ASP A 103 -17.14 18.13 -29.94
CA ASP A 103 -16.90 18.02 -31.40
C ASP A 103 -17.98 17.15 -32.08
N GLY A 104 -18.36 16.03 -31.46
CA GLY A 104 -19.44 15.16 -31.99
C GLY A 104 -20.84 15.78 -31.93
N LYS A 105 -21.07 16.79 -31.09
CA LYS A 105 -22.32 17.58 -31.09
C LYS A 105 -22.35 18.65 -32.19
N LEU A 106 -21.22 19.19 -32.58
CA LEU A 106 -21.12 20.18 -33.66
C LEU A 106 -21.45 19.50 -35.00
N ASP A 107 -20.98 18.28 -35.24
CA ASP A 107 -21.26 17.52 -36.46
C ASP A 107 -22.74 17.09 -36.58
N SER A 108 -23.43 16.88 -35.47
CA SER A 108 -24.85 16.47 -35.47
C SER A 108 -25.84 17.63 -35.63
N GLN A 109 -25.39 18.89 -35.57
CA GLN A 109 -26.24 20.09 -35.78
C GLN A 109 -26.09 20.72 -37.18
N THR A 110 -25.26 20.15 -38.04
CA THR A 110 -24.97 20.67 -39.39
C THR A 110 -25.66 19.85 -40.51
N CYS A 111 -26.65 19.03 -40.19
CA CYS A 111 -27.52 18.33 -41.16
C CYS A 111 -28.94 18.89 -41.15
#